data_881ce601dc19eb670c86ae4ba2f52258
#
_entry.id   881ce601dc19eb670c86ae4ba2f52258
#
_cell.length_a   1.000
_cell.length_b   1.000
_cell.length_c   1.000
_cell.angle_alpha   90.00
_cell.angle_beta   90.00
_cell.angle_gamma   90.00
#
_symmetry.space_group_name_H-M   'P 1'
#
loop_
_entity.id
_entity.type
_entity.pdbx_description
1 polymer ?
#
loop_
_entity_poly.entity_id
_entity_poly.type
_entity_poly.pdbx_seq_one_letter_code
_entity_poly.pdbx_strand_id
1 'polypeptide(L)'
;MGYFVAFVIVAGLALWNGIKIVREYQRLVVFRLGRSIGQLGPGVVYLIPLVDKAVWVDLREVFLEIPAQTCITKDNAPISIDFLIYWKVVEPQLSVIQVGNFAGAAQGIATTGLRAVIGDINLDDVLAKRDQINQVLRAKLDEVTERWGVKVTTVEIREITPPKDVQEAMTRQMSAERSRRALVTEADGKKQAAITIAEGEKQAAILKAEGDRQAAILRAEGFSLALGKIFEVAKTVDTNTMSLQYLEALKAIGASPATKFLFPMEFTKLLQPFVDSGRLTPQGKP
;
A
#
# COMPACT_ATOMS: atom_id res chain seq x y z
N MET A 1 -60.09 -61.75 -14.78
CA MET A 1 -59.56 -61.19 -13.53
C MET A 1 -58.05 -61.01 -13.58
N GLY A 2 -57.24 -62.01 -13.95
CA GLY A 2 -55.76 -61.93 -13.93
C GLY A 2 -55.17 -60.86 -14.89
N TYR A 3 -55.69 -60.71 -16.08
CA TYR A 3 -55.21 -59.69 -17.04
C TYR A 3 -55.48 -58.25 -16.60
N PHE A 4 -56.57 -58.01 -15.90
CA PHE A 4 -56.90 -56.69 -15.33
C PHE A 4 -55.96 -56.30 -14.18
N VAL A 5 -55.65 -57.26 -13.31
CA VAL A 5 -54.68 -57.05 -12.21
C VAL A 5 -53.30 -56.82 -12.78
N ALA A 6 -52.84 -57.59 -13.77
CA ALA A 6 -51.56 -57.39 -14.46
C ALA A 6 -51.50 -56.01 -15.14
N PHE A 7 -52.57 -55.55 -15.80
CA PHE A 7 -52.60 -54.21 -16.40
C PHE A 7 -52.50 -53.08 -15.37
N VAL A 8 -53.20 -53.20 -14.21
CA VAL A 8 -53.15 -52.22 -13.13
C VAL A 8 -51.77 -52.17 -12.51
N ILE A 9 -51.09 -53.33 -12.32
CA ILE A 9 -49.72 -53.36 -11.80
C ILE A 9 -48.74 -52.71 -12.79
N VAL A 10 -48.82 -53.02 -14.11
CA VAL A 10 -47.97 -52.42 -15.13
C VAL A 10 -48.22 -50.90 -15.25
N ALA A 11 -49.49 -50.46 -15.20
CA ALA A 11 -49.82 -49.04 -15.19
C ALA A 11 -49.33 -48.33 -13.93
N GLY A 12 -49.41 -48.94 -12.75
CA GLY A 12 -48.87 -48.41 -11.50
C GLY A 12 -47.34 -48.29 -11.52
N LEU A 13 -46.64 -49.29 -12.05
CA LEU A 13 -45.20 -49.26 -12.21
C LEU A 13 -44.76 -48.20 -13.23
N ALA A 14 -45.51 -48.04 -14.31
CA ALA A 14 -45.26 -47.01 -15.33
C ALA A 14 -45.47 -45.61 -14.75
N LEU A 15 -46.54 -45.39 -13.97
CA LEU A 15 -46.76 -44.13 -13.27
C LEU A 15 -45.65 -43.81 -12.26
N TRP A 16 -45.25 -44.81 -11.46
CA TRP A 16 -44.16 -44.66 -10.48
C TRP A 16 -42.83 -44.29 -11.12
N ASN A 17 -42.48 -44.90 -12.24
CA ASN A 17 -41.22 -44.64 -12.96
C ASN A 17 -41.23 -43.31 -13.74
N GLY A 18 -42.42 -42.74 -13.97
CA GLY A 18 -42.59 -41.44 -14.66
C GLY A 18 -42.34 -40.23 -13.77
N ILE A 19 -42.37 -40.38 -12.44
CA ILE A 19 -42.16 -39.26 -11.50
C ILE A 19 -40.68 -39.01 -11.34
N LYS A 20 -40.24 -37.78 -11.68
CA LYS A 20 -38.86 -37.30 -11.45
C LYS A 20 -38.87 -36.03 -10.60
N ILE A 21 -37.99 -35.97 -9.64
CA ILE A 21 -37.79 -34.78 -8.78
C ILE A 21 -36.59 -34.01 -9.37
N VAL A 22 -36.87 -32.81 -9.85
CA VAL A 22 -35.85 -31.90 -10.44
C VAL A 22 -35.41 -30.92 -9.36
N ARG A 23 -34.09 -30.85 -9.11
CA ARG A 23 -33.51 -29.95 -8.12
C ARG A 23 -33.54 -28.51 -8.66
N GLU A 24 -33.46 -27.53 -7.77
CA GLU A 24 -33.53 -26.10 -8.13
C GLU A 24 -32.44 -25.65 -9.10
N TYR A 25 -31.26 -26.21 -9.00
CA TYR A 25 -30.12 -25.92 -9.85
C TYR A 25 -30.05 -26.77 -11.12
N GLN A 26 -31.07 -27.59 -11.38
CA GLN A 26 -31.17 -28.45 -12.56
C GLN A 26 -32.45 -28.13 -13.35
N ARG A 27 -32.40 -28.38 -14.65
CA ARG A 27 -33.55 -28.35 -15.53
C ARG A 27 -33.60 -29.64 -16.35
N LEU A 28 -34.77 -30.03 -16.67
CA LEU A 28 -35.04 -31.21 -17.46
C LEU A 28 -35.53 -30.79 -18.83
N VAL A 29 -34.73 -31.02 -19.87
CA VAL A 29 -35.16 -30.81 -21.26
C VAL A 29 -35.79 -32.09 -21.74
N VAL A 30 -37.08 -32.02 -22.09
CA VAL A 30 -37.89 -33.20 -22.47
C VAL A 30 -38.12 -33.28 -23.98
N PHE A 31 -37.81 -34.44 -24.50
CA PHE A 31 -38.04 -34.78 -25.90
C PHE A 31 -39.13 -35.86 -25.99
N ARG A 32 -40.26 -35.54 -26.62
CA ARG A 32 -41.35 -36.48 -26.86
C ARG A 32 -41.28 -36.94 -28.30
N LEU A 33 -41.07 -38.24 -28.52
CA LEU A 33 -40.89 -38.83 -29.83
C LEU A 33 -39.90 -38.07 -30.71
N GLY A 34 -38.82 -37.56 -30.09
CA GLY A 34 -37.74 -36.81 -30.75
C GLY A 34 -37.98 -35.30 -30.92
N ARG A 35 -39.20 -34.78 -30.63
CA ARG A 35 -39.49 -33.34 -30.65
C ARG A 35 -39.35 -32.75 -29.24
N SER A 36 -38.59 -31.67 -29.10
CA SER A 36 -38.48 -30.95 -27.82
C SER A 36 -39.82 -30.29 -27.47
N ILE A 37 -40.31 -30.58 -26.27
CA ILE A 37 -41.50 -29.95 -25.69
C ILE A 37 -41.14 -28.70 -24.89
N GLY A 38 -39.90 -28.61 -24.43
CA GLY A 38 -39.42 -27.51 -23.58
C GLY A 38 -38.62 -28.01 -22.39
N GLN A 39 -38.43 -27.09 -21.44
CA GLN A 39 -37.76 -27.37 -20.18
C GLN A 39 -38.78 -27.49 -19.03
N LEU A 40 -38.55 -28.44 -18.12
CA LEU A 40 -39.38 -28.69 -16.95
C LEU A 40 -38.53 -28.59 -15.68
N GLY A 41 -39.18 -28.20 -14.58
CA GLY A 41 -38.56 -28.05 -13.25
C GLY A 41 -38.36 -26.62 -12.84
N PRO A 42 -37.98 -26.38 -11.56
CA PRO A 42 -37.74 -27.34 -10.47
C PRO A 42 -39.02 -27.92 -9.85
N GLY A 43 -38.88 -29.02 -9.12
CA GLY A 43 -39.96 -29.67 -8.42
C GLY A 43 -40.29 -31.07 -8.95
N VAL A 44 -41.51 -31.52 -8.72
CA VAL A 44 -41.97 -32.83 -9.19
C VAL A 44 -42.45 -32.71 -10.65
N VAL A 45 -41.82 -33.48 -11.52
CA VAL A 45 -42.14 -33.55 -12.94
C VAL A 45 -42.58 -34.94 -13.31
N TYR A 46 -43.64 -35.06 -14.10
CA TYR A 46 -44.12 -36.33 -14.63
C TYR A 46 -43.72 -36.49 -16.12
N LEU A 47 -43.03 -37.58 -16.38
CA LEU A 47 -42.60 -37.98 -17.71
C LEU A 47 -43.40 -39.22 -18.15
N ILE A 48 -43.82 -39.25 -19.39
CA ILE A 48 -44.51 -40.44 -19.93
C ILE A 48 -43.44 -41.48 -20.25
N PRO A 49 -43.37 -42.59 -19.51
CA PRO A 49 -42.39 -43.65 -19.78
C PRO A 49 -42.53 -44.16 -21.21
N LEU A 50 -41.41 -44.54 -21.84
CA LEU A 50 -41.29 -44.99 -23.22
C LEU A 50 -41.45 -43.89 -24.31
N VAL A 51 -42.17 -42.83 -24.06
CA VAL A 51 -42.41 -41.73 -25.03
C VAL A 51 -41.48 -40.56 -24.82
N ASP A 52 -41.26 -40.17 -23.56
CA ASP A 52 -40.48 -39.02 -23.16
C ASP A 52 -39.05 -39.40 -22.84
N LYS A 53 -38.09 -38.76 -23.53
CA LYS A 53 -36.66 -38.78 -23.19
C LYS A 53 -36.29 -37.47 -22.55
N ALA A 54 -35.64 -37.51 -21.40
CA ALA A 54 -35.24 -36.33 -20.64
C ALA A 54 -33.73 -36.22 -20.57
N VAL A 55 -33.21 -35.01 -20.81
CA VAL A 55 -31.79 -34.63 -20.61
C VAL A 55 -31.68 -33.69 -19.45
N TRP A 56 -30.85 -34.04 -18.50
CA TRP A 56 -30.57 -33.23 -17.32
C TRP A 56 -29.53 -32.16 -17.64
N VAL A 57 -29.82 -30.91 -17.34
CA VAL A 57 -28.94 -29.78 -17.52
C VAL A 57 -28.70 -29.08 -16.20
N ASP A 58 -27.46 -28.92 -15.80
CA ASP A 58 -27.07 -28.18 -14.59
C ASP A 58 -26.92 -26.70 -14.96
N LEU A 59 -27.49 -25.81 -14.12
CA LEU A 59 -27.46 -24.35 -14.32
C LEU A 59 -26.31 -23.68 -13.59
N ARG A 60 -25.61 -24.43 -12.72
CA ARG A 60 -24.49 -23.89 -11.96
C ARG A 60 -23.37 -23.50 -12.88
N GLU A 61 -22.58 -22.56 -12.42
CA GLU A 61 -21.36 -22.17 -13.09
C GLU A 61 -20.33 -23.28 -13.03
N VAL A 62 -19.75 -23.59 -14.17
CA VAL A 62 -18.71 -24.61 -14.35
C VAL A 62 -17.54 -23.97 -15.07
N PHE A 63 -16.33 -24.43 -14.78
CA PHE A 63 -15.15 -24.00 -15.52
C PHE A 63 -14.71 -25.06 -16.53
N LEU A 64 -14.12 -24.57 -17.63
CA LEU A 64 -13.45 -25.38 -18.63
C LEU A 64 -12.00 -24.95 -18.71
N GLU A 65 -11.10 -25.87 -18.43
CA GLU A 65 -9.66 -25.65 -18.57
C GLU A 65 -9.23 -25.86 -20.01
N ILE A 66 -8.63 -24.83 -20.61
CA ILE A 66 -8.05 -24.90 -21.95
C ILE A 66 -6.54 -25.09 -21.77
N PRO A 67 -6.00 -26.23 -22.23
CA PRO A 67 -4.57 -26.49 -22.13
C PRO A 67 -3.77 -25.47 -22.93
N ALA A 68 -2.49 -25.34 -22.58
CA ALA A 68 -1.57 -24.39 -23.18
C ALA A 68 -1.61 -24.39 -24.71
N GLN A 69 -1.92 -23.25 -25.30
CA GLN A 69 -2.00 -23.02 -26.75
C GLN A 69 -0.85 -22.13 -27.20
N THR A 70 -0.11 -22.59 -28.20
CA THR A 70 0.95 -21.77 -28.81
C THR A 70 0.33 -20.75 -29.77
N CYS A 71 0.62 -19.49 -29.52
CA CYS A 71 0.22 -18.35 -30.35
C CYS A 71 1.45 -17.52 -30.72
N ILE A 72 1.35 -16.76 -31.81
CA ILE A 72 2.41 -15.83 -32.25
C ILE A 72 1.87 -14.43 -32.06
N THR A 73 2.61 -13.59 -31.36
CA THR A 73 2.29 -12.18 -31.13
C THR A 73 2.58 -11.34 -32.38
N LYS A 74 2.13 -10.09 -32.38
CA LYS A 74 2.34 -9.14 -33.48
C LYS A 74 3.82 -8.92 -33.77
N ASP A 75 4.67 -8.93 -32.78
CA ASP A 75 6.14 -8.81 -32.85
C ASP A 75 6.86 -10.15 -33.14
N ASN A 76 6.07 -11.14 -33.64
CA ASN A 76 6.55 -12.47 -34.08
C ASN A 76 7.19 -13.31 -32.95
N ALA A 77 6.84 -13.07 -31.69
CA ALA A 77 7.27 -13.91 -30.56
C ALA A 77 6.28 -15.06 -30.35
N PRO A 78 6.70 -16.35 -30.40
CA PRO A 78 5.84 -17.46 -30.05
C PRO A 78 5.67 -17.52 -28.54
N ILE A 79 4.43 -17.57 -28.06
CA ILE A 79 4.09 -17.70 -26.65
C ILE A 79 3.10 -18.84 -26.44
N SER A 80 3.17 -19.44 -25.26
CA SER A 80 2.23 -20.48 -24.83
C SER A 80 1.33 -19.90 -23.76
N ILE A 81 0.01 -20.02 -23.93
CA ILE A 81 -0.99 -19.46 -23.03
C ILE A 81 -1.98 -20.55 -22.66
N ASP A 82 -2.21 -20.73 -21.36
CA ASP A 82 -3.29 -21.51 -20.81
C ASP A 82 -4.30 -20.61 -20.10
N PHE A 83 -5.57 -20.96 -20.16
CA PHE A 83 -6.64 -20.14 -19.63
C PHE A 83 -7.86 -20.96 -19.24
N LEU A 84 -8.69 -20.38 -18.39
CA LEU A 84 -9.93 -20.93 -17.87
C LEU A 84 -11.11 -20.15 -18.44
N ILE A 85 -12.18 -20.87 -18.73
CA ILE A 85 -13.46 -20.30 -19.16
C ILE A 85 -14.51 -20.68 -18.13
N TYR A 86 -15.10 -19.70 -17.45
CA TYR A 86 -16.25 -19.90 -16.59
C TYR A 86 -17.53 -19.66 -17.37
N TRP A 87 -18.44 -20.59 -17.29
CA TRP A 87 -19.69 -20.54 -18.03
C TRP A 87 -20.84 -21.17 -17.28
N LYS A 88 -22.06 -20.76 -17.60
CA LYS A 88 -23.29 -21.33 -17.08
C LYS A 88 -24.34 -21.43 -18.17
N VAL A 89 -25.24 -22.41 -18.03
CA VAL A 89 -26.37 -22.54 -18.94
C VAL A 89 -27.48 -21.58 -18.52
N VAL A 90 -27.93 -20.73 -19.43
CA VAL A 90 -29.06 -19.82 -19.24
C VAL A 90 -30.32 -20.39 -19.84
N GLU A 91 -30.22 -20.93 -21.05
CA GLU A 91 -31.31 -21.55 -21.76
C GLU A 91 -31.07 -23.06 -22.03
N PRO A 92 -31.48 -23.93 -21.10
CA PRO A 92 -31.23 -25.38 -21.17
C PRO A 92 -31.71 -26.02 -22.46
N GLN A 93 -32.82 -25.55 -23.00
CA GLN A 93 -33.36 -26.11 -24.24
C GLN A 93 -32.42 -25.87 -25.41
N LEU A 94 -31.89 -24.63 -25.58
CA LEU A 94 -30.97 -24.31 -26.65
C LEU A 94 -29.62 -25.04 -26.46
N SER A 95 -29.14 -25.16 -25.22
CA SER A 95 -27.86 -25.82 -24.94
C SER A 95 -27.82 -27.30 -25.33
N VAL A 96 -28.99 -27.98 -25.30
CA VAL A 96 -29.09 -29.38 -25.70
C VAL A 96 -29.35 -29.55 -27.21
N ILE A 97 -30.12 -28.62 -27.84
CA ILE A 97 -30.51 -28.72 -29.25
C ILE A 97 -29.41 -28.19 -30.17
N GLN A 98 -28.77 -27.05 -29.82
CA GLN A 98 -27.88 -26.33 -30.74
C GLN A 98 -26.45 -26.87 -30.71
N VAL A 99 -25.98 -27.43 -29.57
CA VAL A 99 -24.63 -27.92 -29.44
C VAL A 99 -24.59 -29.30 -28.78
N GLY A 100 -23.99 -30.27 -29.44
CA GLY A 100 -23.87 -31.64 -28.89
C GLY A 100 -22.77 -31.77 -27.81
N ASN A 101 -21.68 -31.04 -28.02
CA ASN A 101 -20.57 -30.98 -27.06
C ASN A 101 -20.10 -29.53 -26.89
N PHE A 102 -20.65 -28.87 -25.90
CA PHE A 102 -20.28 -27.48 -25.59
C PHE A 102 -18.79 -27.32 -25.29
N ALA A 103 -18.21 -28.18 -24.46
CA ALA A 103 -16.82 -28.07 -24.05
C ALA A 103 -15.86 -28.09 -25.25
N GLY A 104 -16.04 -29.06 -26.16
CA GLY A 104 -15.21 -29.17 -27.37
C GLY A 104 -15.42 -27.97 -28.35
N ALA A 105 -16.66 -27.54 -28.52
CA ALA A 105 -16.96 -26.38 -29.36
C ALA A 105 -16.40 -25.08 -28.78
N ALA A 106 -16.58 -24.86 -27.50
CA ALA A 106 -16.04 -23.69 -26.77
C ALA A 106 -14.52 -23.67 -26.80
N GLN A 107 -13.87 -24.81 -26.63
CA GLN A 107 -12.41 -24.93 -26.74
C GLN A 107 -11.91 -24.53 -28.14
N GLY A 108 -12.59 -25.00 -29.20
CA GLY A 108 -12.21 -24.66 -30.57
C GLY A 108 -12.33 -23.16 -30.87
N ILE A 109 -13.44 -22.54 -30.47
CA ILE A 109 -13.67 -21.10 -30.66
C ILE A 109 -12.70 -20.27 -29.76
N ALA A 110 -12.50 -20.68 -28.53
CA ALA A 110 -11.61 -20.02 -27.63
C ALA A 110 -10.14 -20.03 -28.11
N THR A 111 -9.68 -21.17 -28.60
CA THR A 111 -8.33 -21.29 -29.18
C THR A 111 -8.16 -20.40 -30.43
N THR A 112 -9.17 -20.38 -31.31
CA THR A 112 -9.13 -19.54 -32.50
C THR A 112 -9.23 -18.05 -32.13
N GLY A 113 -10.13 -17.70 -31.21
CA GLY A 113 -10.30 -16.35 -30.70
C GLY A 113 -9.05 -15.83 -29.98
N LEU A 114 -8.43 -16.67 -29.16
CA LEU A 114 -7.16 -16.32 -28.50
C LEU A 114 -6.07 -16.01 -29.52
N ARG A 115 -5.90 -16.88 -30.53
CA ARG A 115 -4.89 -16.69 -31.58
C ARG A 115 -5.11 -15.39 -32.35
N ALA A 116 -6.37 -15.03 -32.65
CA ALA A 116 -6.68 -13.76 -33.29
C ALA A 116 -6.39 -12.56 -32.43
N VAL A 117 -6.74 -12.60 -31.13
CA VAL A 117 -6.49 -11.49 -30.17
C VAL A 117 -4.99 -11.30 -29.93
N ILE A 118 -4.26 -12.38 -29.74
CA ILE A 118 -2.80 -12.33 -29.45
C ILE A 118 -2.01 -11.89 -30.69
N GLY A 119 -2.43 -12.30 -31.89
CA GLY A 119 -1.76 -11.90 -33.15
C GLY A 119 -1.79 -10.39 -33.42
N ASP A 120 -2.69 -9.66 -32.80
CA ASP A 120 -2.82 -8.20 -32.96
C ASP A 120 -2.06 -7.40 -31.89
N ILE A 121 -1.48 -8.06 -30.89
CA ILE A 121 -0.89 -7.43 -29.71
C ILE A 121 0.60 -7.80 -29.59
N ASN A 122 1.44 -6.84 -29.15
CA ASN A 122 2.87 -7.08 -28.87
C ASN A 122 3.04 -7.88 -27.56
N LEU A 123 4.16 -8.58 -27.45
CA LEU A 123 4.45 -9.43 -26.27
C LEU A 123 4.41 -8.65 -24.94
N ASP A 124 4.98 -7.46 -24.88
CA ASP A 124 4.96 -6.61 -23.67
C ASP A 124 3.54 -6.25 -23.24
N ASP A 125 2.68 -5.95 -24.21
CA ASP A 125 1.26 -5.64 -23.96
C ASP A 125 0.47 -6.87 -23.52
N VAL A 126 0.77 -8.05 -24.06
CA VAL A 126 0.15 -9.32 -23.62
C VAL A 126 0.46 -9.59 -22.15
N LEU A 127 1.68 -9.32 -21.71
CA LEU A 127 2.09 -9.50 -20.30
C LEU A 127 1.50 -8.43 -19.38
N ALA A 128 1.38 -7.19 -19.87
CA ALA A 128 0.95 -6.04 -19.06
C ALA A 128 -0.58 -5.88 -19.00
N LYS A 129 -1.31 -6.29 -20.05
CA LYS A 129 -2.74 -5.98 -20.23
C LYS A 129 -3.62 -7.23 -20.22
N ARG A 130 -3.33 -8.19 -19.36
CA ARG A 130 -4.07 -9.47 -19.27
C ARG A 130 -5.58 -9.27 -19.12
N ASP A 131 -6.00 -8.30 -18.29
CA ASP A 131 -7.41 -8.03 -18.03
C ASP A 131 -8.16 -7.56 -19.28
N GLN A 132 -7.52 -6.77 -20.13
CA GLN A 132 -8.12 -6.35 -21.42
C GLN A 132 -8.29 -7.53 -22.35
N ILE A 133 -7.29 -8.42 -22.43
CA ILE A 133 -7.35 -9.63 -23.24
C ILE A 133 -8.47 -10.55 -22.75
N ASN A 134 -8.58 -10.74 -21.42
CA ASN A 134 -9.65 -11.52 -20.81
C ASN A 134 -11.03 -10.98 -21.18
N GLN A 135 -11.23 -9.66 -21.13
CA GLN A 135 -12.49 -9.01 -21.49
C GLN A 135 -12.82 -9.17 -22.98
N VAL A 136 -11.85 -8.95 -23.88
CA VAL A 136 -12.03 -9.09 -25.32
C VAL A 136 -12.35 -10.53 -25.69
N LEU A 137 -11.60 -11.48 -25.10
CA LEU A 137 -11.83 -12.90 -25.34
C LEU A 137 -13.19 -13.35 -24.81
N ARG A 138 -13.56 -12.89 -23.60
CA ARG A 138 -14.89 -13.14 -23.04
C ARG A 138 -16.00 -12.63 -23.98
N ALA A 139 -15.90 -11.39 -24.46
CA ALA A 139 -16.91 -10.81 -25.33
C ALA A 139 -17.06 -11.59 -26.63
N LYS A 140 -15.95 -11.98 -27.25
CA LYS A 140 -15.97 -12.82 -28.49
C LYS A 140 -16.57 -14.21 -28.24
N LEU A 141 -16.30 -14.82 -27.11
CA LEU A 141 -16.87 -16.12 -26.76
C LEU A 141 -18.36 -16.01 -26.46
N ASP A 142 -18.77 -15.01 -25.68
CA ASP A 142 -20.16 -14.80 -25.27
C ASP A 142 -21.05 -14.56 -26.47
N GLU A 143 -20.62 -13.78 -27.46
CA GLU A 143 -21.33 -13.56 -28.73
C GLU A 143 -21.68 -14.86 -29.48
N VAL A 144 -20.77 -15.82 -29.48
CA VAL A 144 -20.97 -17.10 -30.14
C VAL A 144 -21.78 -18.06 -29.28
N THR A 145 -21.53 -18.11 -27.97
CA THR A 145 -22.16 -19.07 -27.06
C THR A 145 -23.59 -18.68 -26.67
N GLU A 146 -23.94 -17.40 -26.77
CA GLU A 146 -25.32 -16.92 -26.56
C GLU A 146 -26.33 -17.68 -27.45
N ARG A 147 -25.97 -17.93 -28.69
CA ARG A 147 -26.82 -18.73 -29.66
C ARG A 147 -27.06 -20.17 -29.16
N TRP A 148 -26.21 -20.68 -28.30
CA TRP A 148 -26.36 -22.02 -27.73
C TRP A 148 -27.06 -21.99 -26.35
N GLY A 149 -27.54 -20.82 -25.93
CA GLY A 149 -28.17 -20.64 -24.61
C GLY A 149 -27.20 -20.77 -23.43
N VAL A 150 -25.91 -20.56 -23.71
CA VAL A 150 -24.82 -20.61 -22.67
C VAL A 150 -24.16 -19.26 -22.59
N LYS A 151 -24.00 -18.79 -21.34
CA LYS A 151 -23.34 -17.52 -21.05
C LYS A 151 -21.95 -17.75 -20.51
N VAL A 152 -20.96 -17.12 -21.13
CA VAL A 152 -19.60 -17.05 -20.62
C VAL A 152 -19.53 -15.94 -19.59
N THR A 153 -19.29 -16.29 -18.34
CA THR A 153 -19.23 -15.33 -17.22
C THR A 153 -17.88 -14.63 -17.19
N THR A 154 -16.80 -15.42 -17.22
CA THR A 154 -15.43 -14.92 -17.10
C THR A 154 -14.49 -15.78 -17.93
N VAL A 155 -13.45 -15.14 -18.45
CA VAL A 155 -12.29 -15.82 -19.03
C VAL A 155 -11.05 -15.32 -18.28
N GLU A 156 -10.22 -16.23 -17.83
CA GLU A 156 -9.02 -15.91 -17.06
C GLU A 156 -7.80 -16.61 -17.64
N ILE A 157 -6.80 -15.81 -18.03
CA ILE A 157 -5.50 -16.33 -18.42
C ILE A 157 -4.75 -16.73 -17.13
N ARG A 158 -4.38 -18.01 -17.07
CA ARG A 158 -3.65 -18.57 -15.93
C ARG A 158 -2.16 -18.31 -16.04
N GLU A 159 -1.56 -18.71 -17.15
CA GLU A 159 -0.13 -18.58 -17.39
C GLU A 159 0.16 -18.14 -18.82
N ILE A 160 1.19 -17.30 -18.97
CA ILE A 160 1.76 -16.91 -20.25
C ILE A 160 3.24 -17.25 -20.20
N THR A 161 3.64 -18.21 -21.01
CA THR A 161 5.02 -18.71 -21.04
C THR A 161 5.68 -18.31 -22.37
N PRO A 162 6.54 -17.29 -22.37
CA PRO A 162 7.35 -16.94 -23.54
C PRO A 162 8.50 -17.95 -23.72
N PRO A 163 9.13 -18.00 -24.91
CA PRO A 163 10.32 -18.82 -25.16
C PRO A 163 11.44 -18.47 -24.18
N LYS A 164 12.28 -19.45 -23.85
CA LYS A 164 13.38 -19.27 -22.89
C LYS A 164 14.31 -18.11 -23.24
N ASP A 165 14.67 -17.98 -24.51
CA ASP A 165 15.59 -16.94 -24.99
C ASP A 165 15.01 -15.52 -24.74
N VAL A 166 13.71 -15.37 -24.97
CA VAL A 166 12.97 -14.10 -24.71
C VAL A 166 12.86 -13.86 -23.21
N GLN A 167 12.55 -14.90 -22.43
CA GLN A 167 12.46 -14.82 -20.98
C GLN A 167 13.80 -14.40 -20.34
N GLU A 168 14.91 -14.96 -20.80
CA GLU A 168 16.25 -14.56 -20.36
C GLU A 168 16.59 -13.14 -20.74
N ALA A 169 16.25 -12.70 -21.98
CA ALA A 169 16.48 -11.34 -22.44
C ALA A 169 15.66 -10.34 -21.59
N MET A 170 14.38 -10.62 -21.36
CA MET A 170 13.50 -9.81 -20.50
C MET A 170 14.02 -9.75 -19.06
N THR A 171 14.48 -10.87 -18.52
CA THR A 171 15.03 -10.91 -17.15
C THR A 171 16.28 -10.03 -17.04
N ARG A 172 17.17 -10.07 -18.03
CA ARG A 172 18.37 -9.20 -18.08
C ARG A 172 17.98 -7.73 -18.20
N GLN A 173 17.02 -7.40 -19.08
CA GLN A 173 16.54 -6.03 -19.25
C GLN A 173 15.88 -5.50 -17.96
N MET A 174 15.01 -6.29 -17.35
CA MET A 174 14.37 -5.92 -16.08
C MET A 174 15.39 -5.73 -14.94
N SER A 175 16.40 -6.59 -14.87
CA SER A 175 17.47 -6.48 -13.88
C SER A 175 18.27 -5.21 -14.08
N ALA A 176 18.67 -4.89 -15.32
CA ALA A 176 19.37 -3.66 -15.65
C ALA A 176 18.55 -2.40 -15.34
N GLU A 177 17.26 -2.40 -15.70
CA GLU A 177 16.36 -1.28 -15.41
C GLU A 177 16.11 -1.10 -13.90
N ARG A 178 15.94 -2.21 -13.16
CA ARG A 178 15.84 -2.15 -11.68
C ARG A 178 17.12 -1.60 -11.05
N SER A 179 18.28 -2.05 -11.52
CA SER A 179 19.58 -1.55 -11.05
C SER A 179 19.74 -0.06 -11.36
N ARG A 180 19.37 0.38 -12.56
CA ARG A 180 19.40 1.81 -12.93
C ARG A 180 18.49 2.64 -12.03
N ARG A 181 17.23 2.19 -11.80
CA ARG A 181 16.30 2.89 -10.90
C ARG A 181 16.79 2.92 -9.46
N ALA A 182 17.35 1.82 -8.97
CA ALA A 182 17.94 1.77 -7.63
C ALA A 182 19.07 2.78 -7.44
N LEU A 183 20.00 2.87 -8.42
CA LEU A 183 21.10 3.86 -8.41
C LEU A 183 20.59 5.31 -8.43
N VAL A 184 19.56 5.61 -9.26
CA VAL A 184 18.96 6.96 -9.30
C VAL A 184 18.30 7.27 -7.96
N THR A 185 17.49 6.37 -7.43
CA THR A 185 16.82 6.58 -6.14
C THR A 185 17.82 6.74 -4.99
N GLU A 186 18.90 5.97 -5.00
CA GLU A 186 19.98 6.10 -4.00
C GLU A 186 20.70 7.44 -4.11
N ALA A 187 21.00 7.88 -5.33
CA ALA A 187 21.66 9.18 -5.57
C ALA A 187 20.76 10.35 -5.14
N ASP A 188 19.47 10.30 -5.48
CA ASP A 188 18.48 11.29 -5.05
C ASP A 188 18.31 11.29 -3.52
N GLY A 189 18.28 10.12 -2.90
CA GLY A 189 18.23 9.98 -1.45
C GLY A 189 19.46 10.58 -0.77
N LYS A 190 20.67 10.31 -1.27
CA LYS A 190 21.91 10.91 -0.77
C LYS A 190 21.93 12.44 -0.93
N LYS A 191 21.48 12.94 -2.09
CA LYS A 191 21.36 14.39 -2.34
C LYS A 191 20.38 15.03 -1.34
N GLN A 192 19.21 14.47 -1.18
CA GLN A 192 18.21 15.00 -0.27
C GLN A 192 18.67 14.97 1.19
N ALA A 193 19.32 13.88 1.61
CA ALA A 193 19.90 13.76 2.94
C ALA A 193 20.97 14.83 3.19
N ALA A 194 21.87 15.06 2.22
CA ALA A 194 22.90 16.09 2.33
C ALA A 194 22.30 17.51 2.42
N ILE A 195 21.26 17.80 1.65
CA ILE A 195 20.54 19.09 1.72
C ILE A 195 19.90 19.25 3.11
N THR A 196 19.18 18.24 3.59
CA THR A 196 18.50 18.30 4.89
C THR A 196 19.48 18.46 6.05
N ILE A 197 20.64 17.79 5.98
CA ILE A 197 21.71 17.94 6.99
C ILE A 197 22.25 19.37 6.97
N ALA A 198 22.60 19.90 5.79
CA ALA A 198 23.14 21.25 5.65
C ALA A 198 22.14 22.33 6.09
N GLU A 199 20.84 22.16 5.80
CA GLU A 199 19.78 23.04 6.27
C GLU A 199 19.64 22.97 7.81
N GLY A 200 19.70 21.75 8.39
CA GLY A 200 19.68 21.54 9.81
C GLY A 200 20.88 22.18 10.53
N GLU A 201 22.09 22.04 10.01
CA GLU A 201 23.29 22.67 10.54
C GLU A 201 23.23 24.21 10.45
N LYS A 202 22.74 24.74 9.32
CA LYS A 202 22.51 26.18 9.16
C LYS A 202 21.52 26.69 10.21
N GLN A 203 20.39 26.01 10.37
CA GLN A 203 19.37 26.42 11.33
C GLN A 203 19.87 26.31 12.78
N ALA A 204 20.61 25.26 13.11
CA ALA A 204 21.24 25.10 14.41
C ALA A 204 22.25 26.21 14.71
N ALA A 205 23.07 26.61 13.73
CA ALA A 205 24.03 27.70 13.86
C ALA A 205 23.34 29.06 14.08
N ILE A 206 22.26 29.33 13.36
CA ILE A 206 21.44 30.55 13.52
C ILE A 206 20.83 30.60 14.93
N LEU A 207 20.17 29.52 15.37
CA LEU A 207 19.54 29.45 16.68
C LEU A 207 20.56 29.60 17.82
N LYS A 208 21.75 29.01 17.66
CA LYS A 208 22.86 29.15 18.62
C LYS A 208 23.33 30.60 18.70
N ALA A 209 23.56 31.26 17.54
CA ALA A 209 23.99 32.64 17.49
C ALA A 209 22.94 33.62 18.10
N GLU A 210 21.65 33.36 17.82
CA GLU A 210 20.55 34.10 18.44
C GLU A 210 20.49 33.88 19.96
N GLY A 211 20.64 32.65 20.39
CA GLY A 211 20.71 32.28 21.83
C GLY A 211 21.88 32.96 22.55
N ASP A 212 23.06 32.94 21.96
CA ASP A 212 24.25 33.59 22.47
C ASP A 212 24.07 35.13 22.55
N ARG A 213 23.51 35.75 21.53
CA ARG A 213 23.16 37.17 21.51
C ARG A 213 22.17 37.51 22.61
N GLN A 214 21.08 36.74 22.75
CA GLN A 214 20.08 36.96 23.78
C GLN A 214 20.66 36.79 25.20
N ALA A 215 21.49 35.77 25.36
CA ALA A 215 22.19 35.55 26.65
C ALA A 215 23.16 36.69 26.99
N ALA A 216 23.85 37.26 25.99
CA ALA A 216 24.72 38.42 26.19
C ALA A 216 23.94 39.67 26.60
N ILE A 217 22.79 39.95 25.94
CA ILE A 217 21.92 41.06 26.30
C ILE A 217 21.39 40.91 27.70
N LEU A 218 20.83 39.75 28.05
CA LEU A 218 20.28 39.47 29.38
C LEU A 218 21.35 39.61 30.49
N ARG A 219 22.60 39.15 30.24
CA ARG A 219 23.74 39.34 31.16
C ARG A 219 24.08 40.81 31.32
N ALA A 220 24.11 41.60 30.24
CA ALA A 220 24.38 43.01 30.26
C ALA A 220 23.29 43.80 31.04
N GLU A 221 22.01 43.49 30.75
CA GLU A 221 20.88 44.06 31.48
C GLU A 221 20.90 43.70 32.97
N GLY A 222 21.13 42.42 33.28
CA GLY A 222 21.26 41.95 34.66
C GLY A 222 22.44 42.63 35.43
N PHE A 223 23.57 42.81 34.75
CA PHE A 223 24.71 43.52 35.30
C PHE A 223 24.42 45.01 35.48
N SER A 224 23.77 45.67 34.53
CA SER A 224 23.36 47.09 34.65
C SER A 224 22.38 47.28 35.81
N LEU A 225 21.41 46.37 35.97
CA LEU A 225 20.44 46.41 37.06
C LEU A 225 21.06 46.19 38.42
N ALA A 226 22.03 45.23 38.46
CA ALA A 226 22.81 44.97 39.69
C ALA A 226 23.67 46.18 40.10
N LEU A 227 24.37 46.81 39.12
CA LEU A 227 25.13 48.05 39.35
C LEU A 227 24.22 49.19 39.82
N GLY A 228 23.04 49.36 39.20
CA GLY A 228 22.08 50.37 39.62
C GLY A 228 21.63 50.20 41.06
N LYS A 229 21.33 48.95 41.48
CA LYS A 229 20.96 48.66 42.87
C LYS A 229 22.13 48.85 43.84
N ILE A 230 23.34 48.45 43.46
CA ILE A 230 24.53 48.70 44.26
C ILE A 230 24.76 50.20 44.43
N PHE A 231 24.60 50.99 43.35
CA PHE A 231 24.77 52.43 43.38
C PHE A 231 23.68 53.16 44.21
N GLU A 232 22.45 52.69 44.21
CA GLU A 232 21.38 53.18 45.08
C GLU A 232 21.72 52.95 46.55
N VAL A 233 22.15 51.75 46.88
CA VAL A 233 22.54 51.41 48.26
C VAL A 233 23.81 52.20 48.66
N ALA A 234 24.78 52.32 47.74
CA ALA A 234 26.02 53.03 48.00
C ALA A 234 25.82 54.52 48.29
N LYS A 235 24.77 55.14 47.71
CA LYS A 235 24.39 56.55 48.04
C LYS A 235 23.90 56.74 49.49
N THR A 236 23.33 55.71 50.07
CA THR A 236 22.79 55.75 51.47
C THR A 236 23.77 55.28 52.51
N VAL A 237 24.93 54.75 52.11
CA VAL A 237 25.96 54.22 53.05
C VAL A 237 26.89 55.32 53.41
N ASP A 238 27.05 55.53 54.80
CA ASP A 238 27.95 56.48 55.35
C ASP A 238 29.43 56.03 55.11
N THR A 239 30.36 57.04 55.08
CA THR A 239 31.79 56.89 54.81
C THR A 239 32.44 55.89 55.77
N ASN A 240 31.95 55.80 57.03
CA ASN A 240 32.44 54.86 57.99
C ASN A 240 32.08 53.41 57.69
N THR A 241 30.88 53.15 57.14
CA THR A 241 30.42 51.82 56.74
C THR A 241 31.17 51.33 55.53
N MET A 242 31.47 52.21 54.55
CA MET A 242 32.33 51.87 53.40
C MET A 242 33.72 51.46 53.79
N SER A 243 34.29 52.13 54.78
CA SER A 243 35.61 51.82 55.32
C SER A 243 35.65 50.45 56.02
N LEU A 244 34.60 50.11 56.77
CA LEU A 244 34.47 48.78 57.40
C LEU A 244 34.34 47.67 56.35
N GLN A 245 33.51 47.86 55.30
CA GLN A 245 33.38 46.91 54.21
C GLN A 245 34.67 46.70 53.40
N TYR A 246 35.45 47.80 53.26
CA TYR A 246 36.76 47.73 52.62
C TYR A 246 37.78 46.94 53.49
N LEU A 247 37.76 47.10 54.81
CA LEU A 247 38.60 46.30 55.70
C LEU A 247 38.18 44.82 55.73
N GLU A 248 36.89 44.54 55.60
CA GLU A 248 36.40 43.17 55.56
C GLU A 248 36.78 42.48 54.23
N ALA A 249 36.69 43.18 53.06
CA ALA A 249 37.16 42.70 51.78
C ALA A 249 38.71 42.43 51.77
N LEU A 250 39.49 43.35 52.39
CA LEU A 250 40.95 43.17 52.62
C LEU A 250 41.27 41.96 53.50
N LYS A 251 40.48 41.72 54.52
CA LYS A 251 40.64 40.53 55.40
C LYS A 251 40.32 39.25 54.63
N ALA A 252 39.29 39.26 53.80
CA ALA A 252 38.92 38.10 52.95
C ALA A 252 39.99 37.78 51.90
N ILE A 253 40.57 38.82 51.24
CA ILE A 253 41.69 38.69 50.35
C ILE A 253 42.94 38.19 51.04
N GLY A 254 43.24 38.70 52.28
CA GLY A 254 44.37 38.32 53.07
C GLY A 254 44.33 36.89 53.61
N ALA A 255 43.17 36.27 53.69
CA ALA A 255 42.99 34.87 54.08
C ALA A 255 43.41 33.83 53.01
N SER A 256 43.70 34.25 51.77
CA SER A 256 44.12 33.35 50.70
C SER A 256 45.64 33.15 50.68
N PRO A 257 46.14 31.91 50.69
CA PRO A 257 47.60 31.65 50.87
C PRO A 257 48.45 31.94 49.60
N ALA A 258 47.87 32.44 48.49
CA ALA A 258 48.57 32.63 47.24
C ALA A 258 48.51 34.07 46.68
N THR A 259 48.24 35.09 47.46
CA THR A 259 47.96 36.43 46.96
C THR A 259 49.19 37.36 46.99
N LYS A 260 49.65 37.79 45.81
CA LYS A 260 50.57 38.96 45.74
C LYS A 260 49.72 40.20 45.68
N PHE A 261 49.88 41.06 46.78
CA PHE A 261 49.14 42.32 46.81
C PHE A 261 49.91 43.39 46.05
N LEU A 262 49.32 43.88 44.97
CA LEU A 262 49.70 45.14 44.29
C LEU A 262 48.71 46.22 44.77
N PHE A 263 49.16 47.08 45.71
CA PHE A 263 48.39 48.24 46.14
C PHE A 263 48.64 49.42 45.19
N PRO A 264 47.62 49.85 44.40
CA PRO A 264 47.72 51.10 43.73
C PRO A 264 47.79 52.24 44.73
N MET A 265 48.69 53.19 44.50
CA MET A 265 48.91 54.33 45.42
C MET A 265 47.67 55.22 45.66
N GLU A 266 46.64 55.08 44.85
CA GLU A 266 45.37 55.77 44.99
C GLU A 266 44.55 55.32 46.21
N PHE A 267 44.80 54.16 46.76
CA PHE A 267 44.16 53.68 47.97
C PHE A 267 44.62 54.35 49.23
N THR A 268 45.82 54.98 49.28
CA THR A 268 46.28 55.75 50.37
C THR A 268 45.48 57.02 50.65
N LYS A 269 44.85 57.58 49.56
CA LYS A 269 43.96 58.75 49.69
C LYS A 269 42.63 58.42 50.37
N LEU A 270 42.14 57.20 50.31
CA LEU A 270 40.95 56.73 51.01
C LEU A 270 41.13 56.55 52.52
N LEU A 271 42.35 56.34 52.95
CA LEU A 271 42.69 56.21 54.37
C LEU A 271 43.03 57.55 55.05
N GLN A 272 43.23 58.61 54.30
CA GLN A 272 43.59 59.95 54.83
C GLN A 272 42.59 60.47 55.86
N PRO A 273 41.25 60.34 55.72
CA PRO A 273 40.34 60.82 56.78
C PRO A 273 40.48 60.12 58.14
N PHE A 274 40.94 58.84 58.11
CA PHE A 274 41.18 58.08 59.36
C PHE A 274 42.51 58.43 60.05
N VAL A 275 43.53 58.79 59.31
CA VAL A 275 44.82 59.20 59.79
C VAL A 275 44.70 60.61 60.39
N ASP A 276 43.89 61.49 59.76
CA ASP A 276 43.71 62.88 60.28
C ASP A 276 42.79 62.91 61.51
N SER A 277 41.83 62.02 61.69
CA SER A 277 41.02 61.92 62.91
C SER A 277 41.73 61.29 64.10
N GLY A 278 42.84 60.62 63.90
CA GLY A 278 43.68 60.03 64.96
C GLY A 278 44.78 60.96 65.56
N ARG A 279 44.95 62.14 65.01
CA ARG A 279 45.82 63.15 65.56
C ARG A 279 45.08 64.00 66.61
N LEU A 280 44.89 63.44 67.75
CA LEU A 280 44.64 64.23 69.00
C LEU A 280 45.85 65.05 69.28
N THR A 281 45.77 66.34 69.11
CA THR A 281 46.80 67.32 69.59
C THR A 281 46.86 67.27 71.07
N PRO A 282 48.05 67.13 71.71
CA PRO A 282 48.19 67.43 73.14
C PRO A 282 48.22 68.94 73.31
N GLN A 283 47.24 69.47 74.05
CA GLN A 283 47.32 70.81 74.57
C GLN A 283 48.42 70.80 75.66
N GLY A 284 49.44 71.48 75.43
CA GLY A 284 50.39 71.92 76.49
C GLY A 284 50.11 73.34 76.98
N LYS A 285 50.02 73.51 78.27
CA LYS A 285 49.99 74.76 79.02
C LYS A 285 51.39 74.91 79.69
N PRO A 286 51.56 76.05 80.23
CA PRO A 286 51.66 77.45 79.88
C PRO A 286 53.07 77.94 79.63
#